data_a8ded052fc6bed5babe7dbc72bf87edb
#
_entry.id   a8ded052fc6bed5babe7dbc72bf87edb
#
_cell.length_a   1.000
_cell.length_b   1.000
_cell.length_c   1.000
_cell.angle_alpha   90.00
_cell.angle_beta   90.00
_cell.angle_gamma   90.00
#
_symmetry.space_group_name_H-M   'P 1'
#
loop_
_entity.id
_entity.type
_entity.pdbx_description
1 polymer ?
#
loop_
_entity_poly.entity_id
_entity_poly.type
_entity_poly.pdbx_seq_one_letter_code
_entity_poly.pdbx_strand_id
1 'polypeptide(L)'
;GSEMCIRDRSKSLGNCIYLSESEADVKKKVMSMFTDPDHIRIEDPGKLEGNTVFTYLDAFSNEGHFAEYLPEYANLDELKDHYKRGGLGDVKVKKFLNNVLQEELSPIRARRAEYEKNIEGVYEILKKGSEVAAETAAQTLSEVKAAMKINYFDDPAFLEEQIQKFNE
;
A
#
# COMPACT_ATOMS: atom_id res chain seq x y z
N GLY A 1 9.87 1.05 3.70
CA GLY A 1 9.72 1.88 2.52
C GLY A 1 10.62 3.09 2.60
N SER A 2 11.24 3.49 1.49
CA SER A 2 12.09 4.68 1.50
C SER A 2 11.25 5.91 1.84
N GLU A 3 11.84 6.89 2.55
CA GLU A 3 11.20 8.18 2.86
C GLU A 3 10.69 8.89 1.60
N MET A 4 11.30 8.63 0.45
CA MET A 4 10.89 9.12 -0.86
C MET A 4 9.45 8.69 -1.24
N CYS A 5 9.05 7.45 -0.96
CA CYS A 5 7.70 6.98 -1.27
C CYS A 5 6.61 7.67 -0.44
N ILE A 6 6.95 8.16 0.75
CA ILE A 6 6.00 8.85 1.65
C ILE A 6 5.93 10.35 1.35
N ARG A 7 7.05 10.99 1.00
CA ARG A 7 7.13 12.45 0.76
C ARG A 7 6.66 12.86 -0.62
N ASP A 8 6.94 12.06 -1.65
CA ASP A 8 6.73 12.47 -3.06
C ASP A 8 5.40 11.98 -3.63
N ARG A 9 4.63 11.19 -2.87
CA ARG A 9 3.34 10.65 -3.30
C ARG A 9 2.24 11.15 -2.39
N SER A 10 1.28 11.91 -2.93
CA SER A 10 0.12 12.33 -2.18
C SER A 10 -1.14 12.32 -3.02
N LYS A 11 -2.29 12.15 -2.35
CA LYS A 11 -3.61 12.25 -2.99
C LYS A 11 -3.80 13.58 -3.70
N SER A 12 -3.37 14.68 -3.08
CA SER A 12 -3.53 16.04 -3.59
C SER A 12 -2.72 16.32 -4.86
N LEU A 13 -1.61 15.60 -5.07
CA LEU A 13 -0.80 15.72 -6.27
C LEU A 13 -1.24 14.80 -7.40
N GLY A 14 -2.20 13.90 -7.16
CA GLY A 14 -2.69 12.96 -8.16
C GLY A 14 -1.65 11.94 -8.66
N ASN A 15 -0.53 11.78 -7.97
CA ASN A 15 0.58 10.90 -8.35
C ASN A 15 0.60 9.54 -7.65
N CYS A 16 -0.51 9.17 -6.98
CA CYS A 16 -0.72 7.85 -6.39
C CYS A 16 -1.48 6.95 -7.37
N ILE A 17 -1.15 5.66 -7.39
CA ILE A 17 -1.96 4.62 -8.02
C ILE A 17 -2.88 4.03 -6.93
N TYR A 18 -4.20 4.13 -7.14
CA TYR A 18 -5.17 3.53 -6.23
C TYR A 18 -5.50 2.10 -6.65
N LEU A 19 -5.77 1.23 -5.67
CA LEU A 19 -6.14 -0.16 -5.92
C LEU A 19 -7.43 -0.32 -6.74
N SER A 20 -8.29 0.71 -6.73
CA SER A 20 -9.56 0.75 -7.43
C SER A 20 -9.53 1.50 -8.76
N GLU A 21 -8.36 1.98 -9.20
CA GLU A 21 -8.27 2.72 -10.46
C GLU A 21 -8.52 1.85 -11.68
N SER A 22 -9.04 2.49 -12.73
CA SER A 22 -9.22 1.82 -14.02
C SER A 22 -7.87 1.44 -14.66
N GLU A 23 -7.90 0.43 -15.52
CA GLU A 23 -6.70 0.03 -16.28
C GLU A 23 -6.10 1.19 -17.07
N ALA A 24 -6.94 2.05 -17.64
CA ALA A 24 -6.52 3.20 -18.41
C ALA A 24 -5.81 4.25 -17.54
N ASP A 25 -6.33 4.51 -16.33
CA ASP A 25 -5.73 5.48 -15.41
C ASP A 25 -4.39 4.98 -14.85
N VAL A 26 -4.31 3.69 -14.48
CA VAL A 26 -3.05 3.06 -14.06
C VAL A 26 -2.01 3.18 -15.17
N LYS A 27 -2.36 2.81 -16.41
CA LYS A 27 -1.47 2.93 -17.57
C LYS A 27 -1.00 4.37 -17.78
N LYS A 28 -1.90 5.35 -17.70
CA LYS A 28 -1.56 6.77 -17.83
C LYS A 28 -0.56 7.21 -16.77
N LYS A 29 -0.78 6.82 -15.51
CA LYS A 29 0.11 7.14 -14.39
C LYS A 29 1.47 6.47 -14.53
N VAL A 30 1.52 5.19 -14.91
CA VAL A 30 2.78 4.47 -15.15
C VAL A 30 3.58 5.14 -16.28
N MET A 31 2.93 5.49 -17.38
CA MET A 31 3.61 6.18 -18.50
C MET A 31 4.12 7.57 -18.13
N SER A 32 3.52 8.23 -17.14
CA SER A 32 3.96 9.54 -16.63
C SER A 32 4.97 9.45 -15.46
N MET A 33 5.33 8.25 -14.98
CA MET A 33 6.31 8.08 -13.91
C MET A 33 7.65 8.69 -14.30
N PHE A 34 8.29 9.29 -13.29
CA PHE A 34 9.65 9.79 -13.43
C PHE A 34 10.64 8.63 -13.66
N THR A 35 11.55 8.82 -14.59
CA THR A 35 12.68 7.96 -14.88
C THR A 35 13.99 8.75 -14.74
N ASP A 36 15.03 8.39 -15.46
CA ASP A 36 16.28 9.14 -15.45
C ASP A 36 16.21 10.34 -16.44
N PRO A 37 16.37 11.59 -15.99
CA PRO A 37 16.35 12.76 -16.86
C PRO A 37 17.52 12.84 -17.85
N ASP A 38 18.63 12.14 -17.57
CA ASP A 38 19.81 12.09 -18.42
C ASP A 38 19.67 11.00 -19.52
N HIS A 39 18.71 10.09 -19.40
CA HIS A 39 18.42 9.03 -20.36
C HIS A 39 17.52 9.56 -21.49
N ILE A 40 18.08 10.38 -22.37
CA ILE A 40 17.35 11.05 -23.45
C ILE A 40 17.18 10.14 -24.67
N ARG A 41 18.21 9.38 -25.01
CA ARG A 41 18.21 8.44 -26.14
C ARG A 41 18.25 7.01 -25.63
N ILE A 42 17.77 6.09 -26.44
CA ILE A 42 17.74 4.66 -26.10
C ILE A 42 19.16 4.12 -25.85
N GLU A 43 20.15 4.65 -26.55
CA GLU A 43 21.55 4.25 -26.47
C GLU A 43 22.25 4.77 -25.19
N ASP A 44 21.70 5.81 -24.55
CA ASP A 44 22.29 6.40 -23.38
C ASP A 44 22.23 5.42 -22.19
N PRO A 45 23.26 5.34 -21.36
CA PRO A 45 23.22 4.59 -20.11
C PRO A 45 22.21 5.20 -19.15
N GLY A 46 21.33 4.36 -18.58
CA GLY A 46 20.33 4.81 -17.62
C GLY A 46 20.74 4.59 -16.17
N LYS A 47 20.30 5.47 -15.26
CA LYS A 47 20.49 5.35 -13.82
C LYS A 47 19.28 4.70 -13.17
N LEU A 48 19.53 3.82 -12.21
CA LEU A 48 18.47 3.16 -11.43
C LEU A 48 18.13 3.95 -10.17
N GLU A 49 19.08 4.71 -9.64
CA GLU A 49 18.90 5.50 -8.43
C GLU A 49 17.85 6.59 -8.67
N GLY A 50 16.83 6.64 -7.82
CA GLY A 50 15.71 7.57 -7.98
C GLY A 50 14.73 7.23 -9.12
N ASN A 51 14.96 6.17 -9.88
CA ASN A 51 14.06 5.73 -10.95
C ASN A 51 12.85 5.00 -10.37
N THR A 52 11.71 5.68 -10.35
CA THR A 52 10.46 5.19 -9.76
C THR A 52 9.98 3.88 -10.41
N VAL A 53 10.20 3.71 -11.71
CA VAL A 53 9.75 2.52 -12.45
C VAL A 53 10.45 1.27 -11.93
N PHE A 54 11.76 1.32 -11.73
CA PHE A 54 12.52 0.19 -11.18
C PHE A 54 12.20 -0.06 -9.70
N THR A 55 11.92 0.99 -8.91
CA THR A 55 11.45 0.81 -7.52
C THR A 55 10.15 0.01 -7.45
N TYR A 56 9.21 0.25 -8.37
CA TYR A 56 7.99 -0.54 -8.46
C TYR A 56 8.25 -1.95 -8.98
N LEU A 57 9.12 -2.14 -9.96
CA LEU A 57 9.49 -3.46 -10.45
C LEU A 57 10.17 -4.31 -9.37
N ASP A 58 11.02 -3.72 -8.52
CA ASP A 58 11.62 -4.40 -7.36
C ASP A 58 10.56 -4.90 -6.37
N ALA A 59 9.45 -4.19 -6.24
CA ALA A 59 8.38 -4.54 -5.30
C ALA A 59 7.39 -5.56 -5.85
N PHE A 60 7.09 -5.52 -7.16
CA PHE A 60 5.95 -6.24 -7.74
C PHE A 60 6.33 -7.28 -8.81
N SER A 61 7.50 -7.18 -9.45
CA SER A 61 7.85 -8.13 -10.50
C SER A 61 8.39 -9.46 -9.94
N ASN A 62 8.12 -10.54 -10.66
CA ASN A 62 8.65 -11.88 -10.42
C ASN A 62 9.05 -12.54 -11.74
N GLU A 63 9.69 -13.71 -11.68
CA GLU A 63 10.16 -14.43 -12.87
C GLU A 63 9.03 -14.81 -13.83
N GLY A 64 7.83 -15.09 -13.32
CA GLY A 64 6.65 -15.39 -14.14
C GLY A 64 6.27 -14.24 -15.04
N HIS A 65 6.31 -13.01 -14.53
CA HIS A 65 6.04 -11.82 -15.31
C HIS A 65 7.05 -11.62 -16.47
N PHE A 66 8.32 -11.97 -16.25
CA PHE A 66 9.32 -11.91 -17.31
C PHE A 66 9.01 -12.94 -18.39
N ALA A 67 8.73 -14.18 -18.02
CA ALA A 67 8.39 -15.23 -18.98
C ALA A 67 7.18 -14.88 -19.86
N GLU A 68 6.19 -14.17 -19.30
CA GLU A 68 4.96 -13.82 -20.02
C GLU A 68 5.06 -12.51 -20.81
N TYR A 69 5.63 -11.45 -20.23
CA TYR A 69 5.55 -10.10 -20.80
C TYR A 69 6.87 -9.59 -21.37
N LEU A 70 8.01 -10.21 -21.00
CA LEU A 70 9.33 -9.74 -21.41
C LEU A 70 10.34 -10.90 -21.52
N PRO A 71 10.04 -11.94 -22.35
CA PRO A 71 10.79 -13.21 -22.38
C PRO A 71 12.25 -13.10 -22.83
N GLU A 72 12.68 -11.94 -23.34
CA GLU A 72 14.09 -11.69 -23.65
C GLU A 72 14.99 -11.47 -22.41
N TYR A 73 14.43 -11.39 -21.21
CA TYR A 73 15.16 -11.29 -19.93
C TYR A 73 14.69 -12.39 -18.99
N ALA A 74 15.63 -13.06 -18.34
CA ALA A 74 15.29 -14.10 -17.37
C ALA A 74 14.76 -13.50 -16.05
N ASN A 75 15.22 -12.31 -15.67
CA ASN A 75 14.89 -11.68 -14.42
C ASN A 75 15.10 -10.15 -14.43
N LEU A 76 14.76 -9.51 -13.30
CA LEU A 76 14.88 -8.06 -13.14
C LEU A 76 16.33 -7.56 -13.19
N ASP A 77 17.30 -8.37 -12.73
CA ASP A 77 18.71 -7.96 -12.71
C ASP A 77 19.26 -7.83 -14.13
N GLU A 78 18.92 -8.75 -15.02
CA GLU A 78 19.28 -8.64 -16.45
C GLU A 78 18.67 -7.39 -17.10
N LEU A 79 17.41 -7.08 -16.79
CA LEU A 79 16.74 -5.87 -17.27
C LEU A 79 17.44 -4.61 -16.77
N LYS A 80 17.80 -4.57 -15.48
CA LYS A 80 18.55 -3.47 -14.84
C LYS A 80 19.94 -3.29 -15.45
N ASP A 81 20.64 -4.38 -15.70
CA ASP A 81 21.98 -4.33 -16.30
C ASP A 81 21.93 -3.86 -17.75
N HIS A 82 20.89 -4.24 -18.50
CA HIS A 82 20.68 -3.71 -19.85
C HIS A 82 20.38 -2.21 -19.81
N TYR A 83 19.53 -1.76 -18.89
CA TYR A 83 19.20 -0.35 -18.74
C TYR A 83 20.44 0.51 -18.42
N LYS A 84 21.28 0.05 -17.49
CA LYS A 84 22.56 0.71 -17.15
C LYS A 84 23.56 0.79 -18.32
N ARG A 85 23.54 -0.21 -19.18
CA ARG A 85 24.45 -0.31 -20.34
C ARG A 85 24.04 0.62 -21.48
N GLY A 86 22.76 1.02 -21.52
CA GLY A 86 22.14 1.65 -22.68
C GLY A 86 21.60 0.61 -23.67
N GLY A 87 20.71 1.05 -24.54
CA GLY A 87 20.02 0.20 -25.53
C GLY A 87 18.60 -0.20 -25.12
N LEU A 88 18.12 0.25 -23.95
CA LEU A 88 16.79 -0.05 -23.44
C LEU A 88 16.02 1.24 -23.13
N GLY A 89 14.99 1.56 -23.91
CA GLY A 89 14.19 2.76 -23.71
C GLY A 89 13.17 2.66 -22.57
N ASP A 90 12.94 3.76 -21.88
CA ASP A 90 12.00 3.91 -20.74
C ASP A 90 10.60 3.41 -21.05
N VAL A 91 10.10 3.66 -22.26
CA VAL A 91 8.74 3.25 -22.68
C VAL A 91 8.56 1.75 -22.60
N LYS A 92 9.59 0.95 -22.93
CA LYS A 92 9.54 -0.51 -22.85
C LYS A 92 9.46 -0.98 -21.41
N VAL A 93 10.28 -0.41 -20.53
CA VAL A 93 10.28 -0.71 -19.09
C VAL A 93 8.94 -0.31 -18.45
N LYS A 94 8.40 0.86 -18.79
CA LYS A 94 7.08 1.32 -18.33
C LYS A 94 5.93 0.42 -18.80
N LYS A 95 5.98 -0.07 -20.04
CA LYS A 95 4.99 -1.03 -20.55
C LYS A 95 5.04 -2.34 -19.76
N PHE A 96 6.23 -2.84 -19.47
CA PHE A 96 6.40 -4.03 -18.66
C PHE A 96 5.82 -3.82 -17.26
N LEU A 97 6.19 -2.73 -16.56
CA LEU A 97 5.62 -2.39 -15.26
C LEU A 97 4.10 -2.28 -15.31
N ASN A 98 3.53 -1.68 -16.38
CA ASN A 98 2.08 -1.61 -16.53
C ASN A 98 1.44 -3.01 -16.55
N ASN A 99 2.01 -3.96 -17.30
CA ASN A 99 1.48 -5.31 -17.37
C ASN A 99 1.53 -6.00 -16.01
N VAL A 100 2.66 -5.91 -15.30
CA VAL A 100 2.81 -6.41 -13.93
C VAL A 100 1.74 -5.84 -12.99
N LEU A 101 1.55 -4.51 -13.00
CA LEU A 101 0.56 -3.87 -12.14
C LEU A 101 -0.89 -4.21 -12.55
N GLN A 102 -1.18 -4.40 -13.83
CA GLN A 102 -2.52 -4.82 -14.26
C GLN A 102 -2.85 -6.23 -13.77
N GLU A 103 -1.89 -7.15 -13.81
CA GLU A 103 -2.06 -8.50 -13.29
C GLU A 103 -2.33 -8.49 -11.78
N GLU A 104 -1.55 -7.73 -11.01
CA GLU A 104 -1.72 -7.60 -9.56
C GLU A 104 -3.03 -6.91 -9.16
N LEU A 105 -3.45 -5.88 -9.90
CA LEU A 105 -4.63 -5.09 -9.55
C LEU A 105 -5.95 -5.70 -10.09
N SER A 106 -5.90 -6.52 -11.12
CA SER A 106 -7.11 -7.11 -11.74
C SER A 106 -7.96 -7.92 -10.75
N PRO A 107 -7.41 -8.86 -9.94
CA PRO A 107 -8.20 -9.60 -8.97
C PRO A 107 -8.75 -8.72 -7.85
N ILE A 108 -8.05 -7.63 -7.50
CA ILE A 108 -8.51 -6.67 -6.49
C ILE A 108 -9.74 -5.92 -7.02
N ARG A 109 -9.66 -5.43 -8.26
CA ARG A 109 -10.79 -4.76 -8.93
C ARG A 109 -12.00 -5.66 -9.09
N ALA A 110 -11.78 -6.93 -9.46
CA ALA A 110 -12.85 -7.91 -9.60
C ALA A 110 -13.58 -8.14 -8.27
N ARG A 111 -12.84 -8.38 -7.17
CA ARG A 111 -13.42 -8.53 -5.83
C ARG A 111 -14.17 -7.28 -5.37
N ARG A 112 -13.62 -6.10 -5.64
CA ARG A 112 -14.30 -4.84 -5.34
C ARG A 112 -15.63 -4.74 -6.06
N ALA A 113 -15.67 -5.05 -7.35
CA ALA A 113 -16.90 -5.03 -8.14
C ALA A 113 -17.96 -6.01 -7.64
N GLU A 114 -17.58 -7.12 -7.02
CA GLU A 114 -18.50 -8.05 -6.35
C GLU A 114 -19.08 -7.43 -5.07
N TYR A 115 -18.26 -6.82 -4.22
CA TYR A 115 -18.74 -6.14 -3.01
C TYR A 115 -19.63 -4.94 -3.33
N GLU A 116 -19.36 -4.20 -4.40
CA GLU A 116 -20.19 -3.07 -4.84
C GLU A 116 -21.63 -3.49 -5.22
N LYS A 117 -21.83 -4.76 -5.58
CA LYS A 117 -23.17 -5.31 -5.84
C LYS A 117 -23.95 -5.68 -4.56
N ASN A 118 -23.28 -5.80 -3.44
CA ASN A 118 -23.86 -6.20 -2.14
C ASN A 118 -23.42 -5.25 -1.03
N ILE A 119 -23.87 -4.01 -1.10
CA ILE A 119 -23.53 -2.98 -0.11
C ILE A 119 -24.05 -3.33 1.29
N GLU A 120 -25.22 -3.96 1.39
CA GLU A 120 -25.78 -4.41 2.67
C GLU A 120 -24.81 -5.39 3.37
N GLY A 121 -24.31 -6.40 2.66
CA GLY A 121 -23.30 -7.33 3.19
C GLY A 121 -22.01 -6.65 3.60
N VAL A 122 -21.59 -5.58 2.90
CA VAL A 122 -20.43 -4.77 3.30
C VAL A 122 -20.67 -4.08 4.64
N TYR A 123 -21.85 -3.50 4.86
CA TYR A 123 -22.20 -2.88 6.14
C TYR A 123 -22.29 -3.90 7.29
N GLU A 124 -22.75 -5.12 7.02
CA GLU A 124 -22.74 -6.20 8.02
C GLU A 124 -21.31 -6.59 8.42
N ILE A 125 -20.39 -6.70 7.46
CA ILE A 125 -18.96 -6.97 7.73
C ILE A 125 -18.35 -5.85 8.59
N LEU A 126 -18.62 -4.60 8.25
CA LEU A 126 -18.15 -3.44 9.01
C LEU A 126 -18.71 -3.43 10.43
N LYS A 127 -20.00 -3.72 10.60
CA LYS A 127 -20.65 -3.79 11.91
C LYS A 127 -20.01 -4.86 12.79
N LYS A 128 -19.87 -6.09 12.28
CA LYS A 128 -19.21 -7.18 13.03
C LYS A 128 -17.75 -6.84 13.38
N GLY A 129 -16.99 -6.29 12.46
CA GLY A 129 -15.62 -5.85 12.71
C GLY A 129 -15.54 -4.76 13.78
N SER A 130 -16.49 -3.82 13.77
CA SER A 130 -16.58 -2.76 14.78
C SER A 130 -16.93 -3.30 16.17
N GLU A 131 -17.81 -4.30 16.27
CA GLU A 131 -18.16 -4.97 17.53
C GLU A 131 -16.92 -5.67 18.13
N VAL A 132 -16.17 -6.43 17.34
CA VAL A 132 -14.92 -7.09 17.80
C VAL A 132 -13.87 -6.06 18.23
N ALA A 133 -13.70 -4.99 17.47
CA ALA A 133 -12.77 -3.93 17.82
C ALA A 133 -13.17 -3.20 19.10
N ALA A 134 -14.47 -2.94 19.30
CA ALA A 134 -15.01 -2.31 20.51
C ALA A 134 -14.79 -3.19 21.75
N GLU A 135 -14.98 -4.49 21.66
CA GLU A 135 -14.73 -5.44 22.74
C GLU A 135 -13.26 -5.44 23.15
N THR A 136 -12.35 -5.56 22.18
CA THR A 136 -10.89 -5.52 22.43
C THR A 136 -10.46 -4.19 23.04
N ALA A 137 -10.98 -3.08 22.52
CA ALA A 137 -10.69 -1.75 23.05
C ALA A 137 -11.22 -1.55 24.46
N ALA A 138 -12.43 -2.04 24.77
CA ALA A 138 -13.02 -1.97 26.11
C ALA A 138 -12.19 -2.75 27.13
N GLN A 139 -11.74 -3.95 26.78
CA GLN A 139 -10.86 -4.74 27.64
C GLN A 139 -9.55 -3.99 27.93
N THR A 140 -8.85 -3.55 26.88
CA THR A 140 -7.59 -2.79 27.04
C THR A 140 -7.79 -1.53 27.87
N LEU A 141 -8.89 -0.79 27.63
CA LEU A 141 -9.20 0.42 28.39
C LEU A 141 -9.47 0.11 29.87
N SER A 142 -10.16 -0.99 30.18
CA SER A 142 -10.40 -1.44 31.55
C SER A 142 -9.08 -1.74 32.29
N GLU A 143 -8.18 -2.48 31.65
CA GLU A 143 -6.84 -2.80 32.18
C GLU A 143 -6.01 -1.52 32.42
N VAL A 144 -6.01 -0.59 31.47
CA VAL A 144 -5.32 0.70 31.65
C VAL A 144 -5.91 1.51 32.79
N LYS A 145 -7.24 1.62 32.90
CA LYS A 145 -7.90 2.34 33.99
C LYS A 145 -7.57 1.74 35.35
N ALA A 146 -7.56 0.41 35.46
CA ALA A 146 -7.19 -0.28 36.67
C ALA A 146 -5.71 -0.02 37.03
N ALA A 147 -4.80 -0.12 36.08
CA ALA A 147 -3.37 0.15 36.31
C ALA A 147 -3.10 1.61 36.71
N MET A 148 -3.84 2.55 36.14
CA MET A 148 -3.76 3.98 36.48
C MET A 148 -4.54 4.36 37.75
N LYS A 149 -5.30 3.42 38.36
CA LYS A 149 -6.19 3.65 39.51
C LYS A 149 -7.24 4.75 39.27
N ILE A 150 -7.80 4.78 38.06
CA ILE A 150 -8.87 5.72 37.65
C ILE A 150 -10.18 4.99 37.34
N ASN A 151 -10.32 3.76 37.81
CA ASN A 151 -11.52 2.91 37.73
C ASN A 151 -12.44 3.05 38.95
N TYR A 152 -12.62 4.27 39.44
CA TYR A 152 -13.28 4.62 40.69
C TYR A 152 -14.64 3.95 40.92
N PHE A 153 -15.43 3.77 39.86
CA PHE A 153 -16.77 3.19 39.96
C PHE A 153 -16.77 1.65 39.92
N ASP A 154 -15.67 1.06 39.48
CA ASP A 154 -15.50 -0.40 39.34
C ASP A 154 -14.62 -0.98 40.45
N ASP A 155 -14.19 -0.15 41.41
CA ASP A 155 -13.38 -0.54 42.57
C ASP A 155 -14.16 -0.36 43.90
N PRO A 156 -14.83 -1.43 44.41
CA PRO A 156 -15.59 -1.36 45.63
C PRO A 156 -14.74 -0.99 46.87
N ALA A 157 -13.48 -1.44 46.89
CA ALA A 157 -12.60 -1.16 48.04
C ALA A 157 -12.22 0.33 48.09
N PHE A 158 -12.01 0.96 46.96
CA PHE A 158 -11.79 2.40 46.85
C PHE A 158 -13.03 3.18 47.33
N LEU A 159 -14.22 2.77 46.92
CA LEU A 159 -15.47 3.43 47.34
C LEU A 159 -15.69 3.31 48.86
N GLU A 160 -15.46 2.14 49.46
CA GLU A 160 -15.53 1.96 50.91
C GLU A 160 -14.53 2.85 51.66
N GLU A 161 -13.28 2.93 51.19
CA GLU A 161 -12.27 3.83 51.79
C GLU A 161 -12.70 5.30 51.72
N GLN A 162 -13.27 5.74 50.61
CA GLN A 162 -13.77 7.11 50.50
C GLN A 162 -14.95 7.38 51.43
N ILE A 163 -15.90 6.44 51.53
CA ILE A 163 -17.06 6.56 52.44
C ILE A 163 -16.58 6.67 53.92
N GLN A 164 -15.60 5.88 54.32
CA GLN A 164 -15.04 5.95 55.69
C GLN A 164 -14.37 7.31 55.94
N LYS A 165 -13.54 7.80 55.01
CA LYS A 165 -12.87 9.11 55.14
C LYS A 165 -13.80 10.31 55.24
N PHE A 166 -14.99 10.25 54.65
CA PHE A 166 -15.95 11.35 54.67
C PHE A 166 -16.99 11.24 55.79
N ASN A 167 -17.01 10.12 56.54
CA ASN A 167 -17.87 9.91 57.72
C ASN A 167 -17.15 10.18 59.06
N GLU A 168 -15.83 10.42 59.04
CA GLU A 168 -15.01 10.93 60.13
C GLU A 168 -15.03 12.48 60.18
#